data_51af95e57641f3c5b9529c8d30c63b6a
#
_entry.id   51af95e57641f3c5b9529c8d30c63b6a
#
_cell.length_a   1.000
_cell.length_b   1.000
_cell.length_c   1.000
_cell.angle_alpha   90.00
_cell.angle_beta   90.00
_cell.angle_gamma   90.00
#
_symmetry.space_group_name_H-M   'P 1'
#
loop_
_entity.id
_entity.type
_entity.pdbx_description
1 polymer ?
#
loop_
_entity_poly.entity_id
_entity_poly.type
_entity_poly.pdbx_seq_one_letter_code
_entity_poly.pdbx_strand_id
1 'polypeptide(L)'
;FEKRVGTLMEGMRLCKALWTGNPVDWEGRWHVEQGVIGPTPHQPGGPPIWGGGSAPAALERAARHFDGWFPNGPDSKRWGEQWREVQAIARDAGREPKALEAALYLTIAVDENADQADQRMNDFLAAYYGQRPDVMKKRQACFAGSAGAAAEWLHGYVQEGARYLVLRFAGDHERHLETIAKLRADLVP
;
A
#
# COMPACT_ATOMS: atom_id res chain seq x y z
N PHE A 1 -15.64 -12.56 11.50
CA PHE A 1 -14.42 -11.70 11.49
C PHE A 1 -13.16 -12.53 11.73
N GLU A 2 -13.18 -13.52 12.64
CA GLU A 2 -12.04 -14.36 13.03
C GLU A 2 -11.45 -15.22 11.88
N LYS A 3 -12.27 -15.62 10.93
CA LYS A 3 -11.85 -16.47 9.79
C LYS A 3 -11.30 -15.68 8.58
N ARG A 4 -11.34 -14.34 8.58
CA ARG A 4 -11.00 -13.52 7.39
C ARG A 4 -9.56 -13.72 6.90
N VAL A 5 -8.60 -13.84 7.81
CA VAL A 5 -7.19 -14.04 7.44
C VAL A 5 -7.00 -15.41 6.79
N GLY A 6 -7.57 -16.47 7.38
CA GLY A 6 -7.55 -17.81 6.77
C GLY A 6 -8.20 -17.83 5.39
N THR A 7 -9.33 -17.12 5.21
CA THR A 7 -9.99 -16.97 3.91
C THR A 7 -9.08 -16.27 2.90
N LEU A 8 -8.47 -15.13 3.28
CA LEU A 8 -7.53 -14.42 2.43
C LEU A 8 -6.36 -15.31 1.99
N MET A 9 -5.71 -15.97 2.95
CA MET A 9 -4.53 -16.78 2.67
C MET A 9 -4.83 -18.00 1.80
N GLU A 10 -5.99 -18.62 1.99
CA GLU A 10 -6.44 -19.71 1.15
C GLU A 10 -6.80 -19.25 -0.25
N GLY A 11 -7.57 -18.15 -0.37
CA GLY A 11 -7.92 -17.55 -1.66
C GLY A 11 -6.70 -17.15 -2.49
N MET A 12 -5.67 -16.60 -1.85
CA MET A 12 -4.42 -16.29 -2.53
C MET A 12 -3.69 -17.54 -3.06
N ARG A 13 -3.68 -18.64 -2.30
CA ARG A 13 -3.10 -19.90 -2.78
C ARG A 13 -3.89 -20.46 -3.96
N LEU A 14 -5.22 -20.41 -3.89
CA LEU A 14 -6.07 -20.80 -5.01
C LEU A 14 -5.83 -19.93 -6.25
N CYS A 15 -5.76 -18.61 -6.10
CA CYS A 15 -5.43 -17.72 -7.21
C CYS A 15 -4.08 -18.07 -7.84
N LYS A 16 -3.04 -18.28 -7.03
CA LYS A 16 -1.71 -18.67 -7.53
C LYS A 16 -1.74 -20.02 -8.27
N ALA A 17 -2.51 -20.99 -7.80
CA ALA A 17 -2.70 -22.26 -8.50
C ALA A 17 -3.39 -22.04 -9.86
N LEU A 18 -4.48 -21.29 -9.91
CA LEU A 18 -5.22 -20.98 -11.13
C LEU A 18 -4.41 -20.14 -12.14
N TRP A 19 -3.51 -19.27 -11.67
CA TRP A 19 -2.64 -18.46 -12.53
C TRP A 19 -1.64 -19.27 -13.37
N THR A 20 -1.47 -20.54 -13.06
CA THR A 20 -0.65 -21.43 -13.89
C THR A 20 -1.29 -21.72 -15.26
N GLY A 21 -2.61 -21.52 -15.40
CA GLY A 21 -3.38 -21.87 -16.57
C GLY A 21 -3.62 -23.39 -16.73
N ASN A 22 -3.11 -24.20 -15.83
CA ASN A 22 -3.38 -25.65 -15.82
C ASN A 22 -4.71 -25.95 -15.10
N PRO A 23 -5.34 -27.11 -15.36
CA PRO A 23 -6.47 -27.56 -14.57
C PRO A 23 -6.11 -27.68 -13.10
N VAL A 24 -6.96 -27.15 -12.23
CA VAL A 24 -6.78 -27.13 -10.78
C VAL A 24 -7.94 -27.81 -10.11
N ASP A 25 -7.64 -28.78 -9.26
CA ASP A 25 -8.57 -29.34 -8.29
C ASP A 25 -8.25 -28.72 -6.93
N TRP A 26 -9.29 -28.19 -6.26
CA TRP A 26 -9.14 -27.50 -4.98
C TRP A 26 -10.25 -27.88 -4.01
N GLU A 27 -9.86 -28.34 -2.84
CA GLU A 27 -10.74 -28.64 -1.74
C GLU A 27 -10.41 -27.75 -0.53
N GLY A 28 -11.39 -26.98 -0.08
CA GLY A 28 -11.23 -26.09 1.04
C GLY A 28 -12.48 -25.25 1.26
N ARG A 29 -12.32 -23.93 1.49
CA ARG A 29 -13.44 -22.98 1.53
C ARG A 29 -14.14 -22.85 0.19
N TRP A 30 -13.39 -23.08 -0.86
CA TRP A 30 -13.89 -23.17 -2.22
C TRP A 30 -13.68 -24.60 -2.72
N HIS A 31 -14.62 -25.05 -3.53
CA HIS A 31 -14.52 -26.31 -4.25
C HIS A 31 -14.34 -25.99 -5.73
N VAL A 32 -13.30 -26.50 -6.33
CA VAL A 32 -13.00 -26.33 -7.76
C VAL A 32 -12.61 -27.69 -8.33
N GLU A 33 -13.28 -28.10 -9.40
CA GLU A 33 -12.98 -29.32 -10.15
C GLU A 33 -12.46 -28.95 -11.52
N GLN A 34 -11.25 -29.38 -11.89
CA GLN A 34 -10.60 -29.16 -13.16
C GLN A 34 -10.70 -27.69 -13.65
N GLY A 35 -10.65 -26.76 -12.68
CA GLY A 35 -10.82 -25.33 -12.96
C GLY A 35 -9.66 -24.75 -13.75
N VAL A 36 -9.98 -24.03 -14.82
CA VAL A 36 -9.00 -23.31 -15.65
C VAL A 36 -9.43 -21.87 -15.78
N ILE A 37 -8.50 -20.94 -15.62
CA ILE A 37 -8.75 -19.53 -15.88
C ILE A 37 -7.84 -18.99 -16.98
N GLY A 38 -8.33 -17.99 -17.69
CA GLY A 38 -7.58 -17.25 -18.70
C GLY A 38 -8.03 -15.79 -18.79
N PRO A 39 -7.16 -14.90 -19.26
CA PRO A 39 -5.75 -15.14 -19.63
C PRO A 39 -4.86 -15.44 -18.42
N THR A 40 -3.78 -16.17 -18.64
CA THR A 40 -2.75 -16.39 -17.61
C THR A 40 -1.95 -15.10 -17.39
N PRO A 41 -1.43 -14.84 -16.17
CA PRO A 41 -0.56 -13.71 -15.92
C PRO A 41 0.67 -13.71 -16.83
N HIS A 42 1.06 -12.52 -17.32
CA HIS A 42 2.29 -12.37 -18.08
C HIS A 42 3.54 -12.67 -17.24
N GLN A 43 3.51 -12.33 -15.96
CA GLN A 43 4.60 -12.61 -15.03
C GLN A 43 4.50 -14.06 -14.53
N PRO A 44 5.61 -14.84 -14.58
CA PRO A 44 5.64 -16.17 -14.00
C PRO A 44 5.27 -16.13 -12.49
N GLY A 45 4.32 -16.95 -12.08
CA GLY A 45 3.83 -17.01 -10.70
C GLY A 45 2.75 -15.98 -10.35
N GLY A 46 2.38 -15.12 -11.31
CA GLY A 46 1.34 -14.09 -11.15
C GLY A 46 1.89 -12.71 -10.74
N PRO A 47 1.01 -11.72 -10.59
CA PRO A 47 1.40 -10.39 -10.14
C PRO A 47 1.91 -10.42 -8.69
N PRO A 48 2.85 -9.54 -8.32
CA PRO A 48 3.27 -9.41 -6.93
C PRO A 48 2.11 -9.00 -6.02
N ILE A 49 2.03 -9.58 -4.85
CA ILE A 49 0.95 -9.34 -3.89
C ILE A 49 1.52 -8.60 -2.69
N TRP A 50 0.97 -7.44 -2.39
CA TRP A 50 1.39 -6.63 -1.25
C TRP A 50 0.36 -6.69 -0.12
N GLY A 51 0.85 -6.85 1.12
CA GLY A 51 0.03 -6.90 2.32
C GLY A 51 -0.09 -5.54 2.99
N GLY A 52 -1.31 -5.15 3.33
CA GLY A 52 -1.58 -3.91 4.08
C GLY A 52 -1.65 -4.12 5.59
N GLY A 53 -1.74 -2.99 6.29
CA GLY A 53 -1.93 -2.89 7.74
C GLY A 53 -0.63 -2.74 8.53
N SER A 54 -0.76 -2.17 9.74
CA SER A 54 0.35 -1.79 10.61
C SER A 54 0.29 -2.48 11.99
N ALA A 55 -0.66 -3.39 12.20
CA ALA A 55 -0.66 -4.22 13.41
C ALA A 55 0.42 -5.31 13.32
N PRO A 56 1.02 -5.75 14.46
CA PRO A 56 2.11 -6.74 14.44
C PRO A 56 1.80 -7.99 13.60
N ALA A 57 0.60 -8.55 13.73
CA ALA A 57 0.19 -9.71 12.93
C ALA A 57 0.05 -9.40 11.41
N ALA A 58 -0.12 -8.14 11.02
CA ALA A 58 -0.13 -7.74 9.61
C ALA A 58 1.30 -7.59 9.07
N LEU A 59 2.23 -7.04 9.87
CA LEU A 59 3.65 -6.96 9.54
C LEU A 59 4.22 -8.38 9.37
N GLU A 60 3.95 -9.28 10.32
CA GLU A 60 4.38 -10.67 10.24
C GLU A 60 3.86 -11.36 8.98
N ARG A 61 2.58 -11.17 8.66
CA ARG A 61 1.97 -11.74 7.46
C ARG A 61 2.58 -11.20 6.17
N ALA A 62 2.82 -9.88 6.10
CA ALA A 62 3.49 -9.26 4.95
C ALA A 62 4.90 -9.84 4.78
N ALA A 63 5.68 -9.90 5.85
CA ALA A 63 7.04 -10.40 5.84
C ALA A 63 7.14 -11.88 5.40
N ARG A 64 6.21 -12.73 5.85
CA ARG A 64 6.26 -14.18 5.61
C ARG A 64 5.64 -14.63 4.30
N HIS A 65 4.61 -13.91 3.81
CA HIS A 65 3.73 -14.48 2.78
C HIS A 65 3.50 -13.60 1.55
N PHE A 66 3.83 -12.29 1.63
CA PHE A 66 3.59 -11.34 0.55
C PHE A 66 4.90 -10.89 -0.12
N ASP A 67 4.76 -10.26 -1.27
CA ASP A 67 5.88 -9.76 -2.06
C ASP A 67 6.25 -8.32 -1.68
N GLY A 68 5.44 -7.66 -0.81
CA GLY A 68 5.70 -6.35 -0.28
C GLY A 68 4.76 -5.96 0.85
N TRP A 69 5.03 -4.83 1.47
CA TRP A 69 4.21 -4.23 2.51
C TRP A 69 3.68 -2.87 2.07
N PHE A 70 2.37 -2.68 2.16
CA PHE A 70 1.62 -1.56 1.61
C PHE A 70 0.58 -1.01 2.61
N PRO A 71 1.00 -0.31 3.66
CA PRO A 71 0.11 0.35 4.62
C PRO A 71 -0.41 1.69 4.08
N ASN A 72 -1.43 2.25 4.75
CA ASN A 72 -1.95 3.60 4.49
C ASN A 72 -1.53 4.67 5.52
N GLY A 73 -0.54 4.44 6.25
CA GLY A 73 0.08 5.23 7.32
C GLY A 73 1.15 4.39 7.97
N PRO A 74 1.72 4.80 9.00
CA PRO A 74 1.77 6.06 9.75
C PRO A 74 2.65 7.17 9.12
N ASP A 75 3.16 8.13 9.95
CA ASP A 75 4.22 9.06 9.52
C ASP A 75 5.49 8.34 9.08
N SER A 76 6.38 9.06 8.40
CA SER A 76 7.57 8.45 7.77
C SER A 76 8.49 7.75 8.75
N LYS A 77 8.71 8.33 9.94
CA LYS A 77 9.58 7.73 10.96
C LYS A 77 9.02 6.40 11.45
N ARG A 78 7.73 6.38 11.82
CA ARG A 78 7.05 5.16 12.27
C ARG A 78 6.95 4.12 11.16
N TRP A 79 6.74 4.57 9.91
CA TRP A 79 6.75 3.69 8.75
C TRP A 79 8.13 3.02 8.61
N GLY A 80 9.22 3.77 8.71
CA GLY A 80 10.58 3.25 8.64
C GLY A 80 10.89 2.23 9.75
N GLU A 81 10.45 2.48 10.98
CA GLU A 81 10.57 1.52 12.08
C GLU A 81 9.87 0.19 11.75
N GLN A 82 8.63 0.26 11.27
CA GLN A 82 7.84 -0.92 10.90
C GLN A 82 8.41 -1.63 9.66
N TRP A 83 8.95 -0.88 8.71
CA TRP A 83 9.64 -1.48 7.56
C TRP A 83 10.87 -2.28 7.98
N ARG A 84 11.67 -1.76 8.88
CA ARG A 84 12.80 -2.51 9.46
C ARG A 84 12.34 -3.77 10.20
N GLU A 85 11.22 -3.71 10.91
CA GLU A 85 10.60 -4.87 11.55
C GLU A 85 10.17 -5.92 10.53
N VAL A 86 9.49 -5.53 9.45
CA VAL A 86 9.11 -6.43 8.33
C VAL A 86 10.35 -7.12 7.74
N GLN A 87 11.42 -6.36 7.50
CA GLN A 87 12.66 -6.91 6.97
C GLN A 87 13.34 -7.90 7.93
N ALA A 88 13.30 -7.63 9.23
CA ALA A 88 13.85 -8.53 10.24
C ALA A 88 13.07 -9.86 10.29
N ILE A 89 11.73 -9.78 10.35
CA ILE A 89 10.85 -10.97 10.34
C ILE A 89 11.06 -11.79 9.05
N ALA A 90 11.21 -11.13 7.90
CA ALA A 90 11.46 -11.82 6.63
C ALA A 90 12.80 -12.59 6.67
N ARG A 91 13.86 -11.97 7.18
CA ARG A 91 15.16 -12.61 7.35
C ARG A 91 15.08 -13.82 8.27
N ASP A 92 14.41 -13.68 9.41
CA ASP A 92 14.20 -14.78 10.37
C ASP A 92 13.38 -15.93 9.78
N ALA A 93 12.50 -15.60 8.81
CA ALA A 93 11.73 -16.59 8.04
C ALA A 93 12.50 -17.19 6.84
N GLY A 94 13.80 -16.88 6.69
CA GLY A 94 14.63 -17.38 5.59
C GLY A 94 14.34 -16.72 4.24
N ARG A 95 13.71 -15.55 4.22
CA ARG A 95 13.46 -14.79 3.00
C ARG A 95 14.50 -13.68 2.83
N GLU A 96 14.79 -13.34 1.58
CA GLU A 96 15.65 -12.20 1.26
C GLU A 96 14.89 -10.88 1.46
N PRO A 97 15.27 -10.03 2.47
CA PRO A 97 14.53 -8.80 2.74
C PRO A 97 14.50 -7.81 1.57
N LYS A 98 15.57 -7.81 0.73
CA LYS A 98 15.67 -6.93 -0.45
C LYS A 98 14.70 -7.31 -1.58
N ALA A 99 14.16 -8.53 -1.54
CA ALA A 99 13.15 -8.96 -2.49
C ALA A 99 11.74 -8.47 -2.14
N LEU A 100 11.56 -7.89 -0.94
CA LEU A 100 10.29 -7.30 -0.54
C LEU A 100 10.15 -5.87 -1.04
N GLU A 101 8.98 -5.54 -1.54
CA GLU A 101 8.68 -4.18 -1.99
C GLU A 101 8.20 -3.29 -0.84
N ALA A 102 8.85 -2.14 -0.72
CA ALA A 102 8.56 -1.11 0.28
C ALA A 102 7.59 -0.08 -0.29
N ALA A 103 6.31 -0.27 -0.05
CA ALA A 103 5.25 0.57 -0.61
C ALA A 103 4.38 1.19 0.48
N LEU A 104 3.72 2.32 0.16
CA LEU A 104 2.72 2.90 1.03
C LEU A 104 1.68 3.70 0.27
N TYR A 105 0.50 3.86 0.89
CA TYR A 105 -0.63 4.57 0.36
C TYR A 105 -0.86 5.87 1.14
N LEU A 106 -0.79 7.00 0.45
CA LEU A 106 -0.83 8.33 1.02
C LEU A 106 -1.99 9.14 0.43
N THR A 107 -2.59 10.01 1.23
CA THR A 107 -3.60 10.97 0.75
C THR A 107 -3.02 12.37 0.81
N ILE A 108 -3.10 13.12 -0.30
CA ILE A 108 -2.44 14.41 -0.44
C ILE A 108 -3.36 15.46 -1.06
N ALA A 109 -3.34 16.68 -0.49
CA ALA A 109 -3.93 17.88 -1.05
C ALA A 109 -2.85 18.94 -1.20
N VAL A 110 -2.56 19.38 -2.44
CA VAL A 110 -1.53 20.38 -2.70
C VAL A 110 -2.16 21.69 -3.14
N ASP A 111 -1.88 22.75 -2.41
CA ASP A 111 -2.22 24.12 -2.76
C ASP A 111 -1.25 25.07 -2.07
N GLU A 112 -0.87 26.18 -2.76
CA GLU A 112 -0.02 27.21 -2.14
C GLU A 112 -0.72 27.94 -1.00
N ASN A 113 -2.06 27.94 -1.00
CA ASN A 113 -2.85 28.38 0.14
C ASN A 113 -3.12 27.17 1.05
N ALA A 114 -2.48 27.15 2.24
CA ALA A 114 -2.56 26.06 3.19
C ALA A 114 -3.99 25.81 3.69
N ASP A 115 -4.80 26.86 3.89
CA ASP A 115 -6.18 26.74 4.35
C ASP A 115 -7.06 26.05 3.29
N GLN A 116 -6.84 26.36 2.00
CA GLN A 116 -7.52 25.70 0.90
C GLN A 116 -7.11 24.25 0.76
N ALA A 117 -5.82 23.94 0.94
CA ALA A 117 -5.35 22.57 0.93
C ALA A 117 -6.00 21.75 2.07
N ASP A 118 -6.03 22.29 3.29
CA ASP A 118 -6.64 21.61 4.44
C ASP A 118 -8.16 21.46 4.28
N GLN A 119 -8.83 22.48 3.76
CA GLN A 119 -10.27 22.39 3.49
C GLN A 119 -10.59 21.29 2.47
N ARG A 120 -9.86 21.21 1.36
CA ARG A 120 -10.04 20.14 0.36
C ARG A 120 -9.78 18.77 0.95
N MET A 121 -8.75 18.62 1.78
CA MET A 121 -8.47 17.37 2.48
C MET A 121 -9.64 16.98 3.38
N ASN A 122 -10.17 17.92 4.17
CA ASN A 122 -11.28 17.66 5.07
C ASN A 122 -12.55 17.27 4.32
N ASP A 123 -12.89 18.00 3.25
CA ASP A 123 -14.06 17.71 2.41
C ASP A 123 -13.95 16.33 1.76
N PHE A 124 -12.76 16.01 1.23
CA PHE A 124 -12.49 14.71 0.65
C PHE A 124 -12.65 13.58 1.66
N LEU A 125 -12.04 13.69 2.84
CA LEU A 125 -12.10 12.65 3.86
C LEU A 125 -13.53 12.44 4.36
N ALA A 126 -14.29 13.53 4.56
CA ALA A 126 -15.68 13.46 4.97
C ALA A 126 -16.56 12.78 3.90
N ALA A 127 -16.43 13.21 2.64
CA ALA A 127 -17.24 12.68 1.53
C ALA A 127 -16.90 11.21 1.21
N TYR A 128 -15.62 10.87 1.18
CA TYR A 128 -15.17 9.53 0.77
C TYR A 128 -15.41 8.46 1.85
N TYR A 129 -15.19 8.80 3.12
CA TYR A 129 -15.28 7.82 4.21
C TYR A 129 -16.58 7.91 5.03
N GLY A 130 -17.37 8.98 4.86
CA GLY A 130 -18.52 9.24 5.71
C GLY A 130 -18.16 9.39 7.20
N GLN A 131 -16.92 9.83 7.48
CA GLN A 131 -16.34 9.93 8.81
C GLN A 131 -15.78 11.34 9.04
N ARG A 132 -15.62 11.72 10.31
CA ARG A 132 -15.00 13.00 10.66
C ARG A 132 -13.54 13.03 10.17
N PRO A 133 -13.10 14.14 9.53
CA PRO A 133 -11.74 14.26 8.98
C PRO A 133 -10.64 14.08 10.03
N ASP A 134 -10.83 14.63 11.24
CA ASP A 134 -9.87 14.51 12.35
C ASP A 134 -9.65 13.05 12.80
N VAL A 135 -10.67 12.21 12.69
CA VAL A 135 -10.58 10.77 12.96
C VAL A 135 -9.80 10.06 11.85
N MET A 136 -10.06 10.44 10.60
CA MET A 136 -9.39 9.83 9.46
C MET A 136 -7.92 10.21 9.36
N LYS A 137 -7.57 11.48 9.61
CA LYS A 137 -6.17 11.95 9.69
C LYS A 137 -5.32 11.22 10.74
N LYS A 138 -5.94 10.63 11.77
CA LYS A 138 -5.26 9.78 12.76
C LYS A 138 -5.07 8.32 12.32
N ARG A 139 -5.81 7.88 11.32
CA ARG A 139 -5.82 6.49 10.85
C ARG A 139 -5.00 6.24 9.60
N GLN A 140 -4.71 7.30 8.85
CA GLN A 140 -3.95 7.24 7.62
C GLN A 140 -3.06 8.46 7.45
N ALA A 141 -1.99 8.31 6.70
CA ALA A 141 -1.08 9.40 6.38
C ALA A 141 -1.76 10.35 5.38
N CYS A 142 -1.98 11.58 5.84
CA CYS A 142 -2.57 12.66 5.05
C CYS A 142 -1.64 13.87 5.09
N PHE A 143 -1.51 14.54 3.95
CA PHE A 143 -0.78 15.80 3.82
C PHE A 143 -1.65 16.84 3.12
N ALA A 144 -1.65 18.07 3.66
CA ALA A 144 -2.26 19.23 3.02
C ALA A 144 -1.30 20.43 3.14
N GLY A 145 -0.97 21.09 2.02
CA GLY A 145 -0.03 22.21 2.02
C GLY A 145 0.57 22.50 0.66
N SER A 146 1.64 23.31 0.64
CA SER A 146 2.32 23.72 -0.60
C SER A 146 3.07 22.58 -1.28
N ALA A 147 3.42 22.77 -2.54
CA ALA A 147 4.18 21.81 -3.32
C ALA A 147 5.57 21.52 -2.70
N GLY A 148 6.28 22.53 -2.22
CA GLY A 148 7.57 22.36 -1.56
C GLY A 148 7.47 21.52 -0.28
N ALA A 149 6.48 21.83 0.59
CA ALA A 149 6.25 21.06 1.81
C ALA A 149 5.78 19.62 1.51
N ALA A 150 5.05 19.41 0.41
CA ALA A 150 4.69 18.07 -0.06
C ALA A 150 5.93 17.25 -0.45
N ALA A 151 6.89 17.86 -1.14
CA ALA A 151 8.14 17.22 -1.52
C ALA A 151 8.93 16.79 -0.28
N GLU A 152 9.08 17.65 0.72
CA GLU A 152 9.77 17.33 1.98
C GLU A 152 9.08 16.17 2.71
N TRP A 153 7.75 16.21 2.77
CA TRP A 153 6.97 15.16 3.42
C TRP A 153 7.12 13.80 2.73
N LEU A 154 7.06 13.76 1.40
CA LEU A 154 7.28 12.55 0.61
C LEU A 154 8.72 12.05 0.72
N HIS A 155 9.69 12.99 0.68
CA HIS A 155 11.11 12.67 0.83
C HIS A 155 11.41 11.97 2.16
N GLY A 156 10.71 12.32 3.24
CA GLY A 156 10.82 11.62 4.52
C GLY A 156 10.57 10.12 4.43
N TYR A 157 9.62 9.67 3.61
CA TYR A 157 9.38 8.24 3.38
C TYR A 157 10.45 7.60 2.48
N VAL A 158 10.91 8.33 1.46
CA VAL A 158 12.00 7.86 0.58
C VAL A 158 13.28 7.63 1.37
N GLN A 159 13.62 8.55 2.28
CA GLN A 159 14.78 8.41 3.18
C GLN A 159 14.68 7.19 4.10
N GLU A 160 13.48 6.82 4.51
CA GLU A 160 13.24 5.61 5.31
C GLU A 160 13.20 4.32 4.46
N GLY A 161 13.37 4.43 3.14
CA GLY A 161 13.50 3.31 2.22
C GLY A 161 12.25 2.95 1.44
N ALA A 162 11.23 3.82 1.41
CA ALA A 162 10.06 3.62 0.57
C ALA A 162 10.43 3.71 -0.92
N ARG A 163 9.93 2.76 -1.71
CA ARG A 163 10.18 2.68 -3.16
C ARG A 163 8.94 3.02 -3.99
N TYR A 164 7.76 2.72 -3.45
CA TYR A 164 6.49 2.95 -4.14
C TYR A 164 5.60 3.82 -3.27
N LEU A 165 5.34 5.04 -3.73
CA LEU A 165 4.41 5.98 -3.13
C LEU A 165 3.15 6.02 -3.99
N VAL A 166 2.07 5.42 -3.52
CA VAL A 166 0.76 5.47 -4.18
C VAL A 166 -0.01 6.64 -3.62
N LEU A 167 -0.23 7.66 -4.42
CA LEU A 167 -0.84 8.91 -4.00
C LEU A 167 -2.30 8.97 -4.39
N ARG A 168 -3.17 9.26 -3.42
CA ARG A 168 -4.55 9.67 -3.63
C ARG A 168 -4.65 11.17 -3.52
N PHE A 169 -5.18 11.81 -4.53
CA PHE A 169 -5.36 13.25 -4.54
C PHE A 169 -6.72 13.63 -3.95
N ALA A 170 -6.70 14.58 -3.00
CA ALA A 170 -7.90 15.22 -2.48
C ALA A 170 -8.10 16.54 -3.25
N GLY A 171 -9.01 16.55 -4.24
CA GLY A 171 -9.30 17.68 -5.10
C GLY A 171 -9.01 17.44 -6.57
N ASP A 172 -8.53 18.44 -7.27
CA ASP A 172 -8.25 18.41 -8.72
C ASP A 172 -7.11 17.43 -9.05
N HIS A 173 -7.46 16.31 -9.67
CA HIS A 173 -6.50 15.24 -9.97
C HIS A 173 -5.46 15.65 -11.02
N GLU A 174 -5.84 16.39 -12.06
CA GLU A 174 -4.91 16.77 -13.12
C GLU A 174 -3.86 17.74 -12.59
N ARG A 175 -4.28 18.75 -11.88
CA ARG A 175 -3.38 19.74 -11.23
C ARG A 175 -2.43 19.05 -10.24
N HIS A 176 -2.93 18.11 -9.42
CA HIS A 176 -2.09 17.36 -8.49
C HIS A 176 -1.09 16.48 -9.22
N LEU A 177 -1.52 15.78 -10.27
CA LEU A 177 -0.65 14.92 -11.07
C LEU A 177 0.50 15.74 -11.70
N GLU A 178 0.20 16.87 -12.32
CA GLU A 178 1.22 17.78 -12.88
C GLU A 178 2.20 18.28 -11.82
N THR A 179 1.69 18.67 -10.65
CA THR A 179 2.52 19.14 -9.54
C THR A 179 3.45 18.04 -9.06
N ILE A 180 2.93 16.84 -8.78
CA ILE A 180 3.74 15.72 -8.30
C ILE A 180 4.73 15.23 -9.37
N ALA A 181 4.36 15.27 -10.65
CA ALA A 181 5.28 14.91 -11.73
C ALA A 181 6.53 15.84 -11.77
N LYS A 182 6.36 17.12 -11.48
CA LYS A 182 7.49 18.06 -11.36
C LYS A 182 8.34 17.77 -10.12
N LEU A 183 7.71 17.45 -8.98
CA LEU A 183 8.42 17.13 -7.75
C LEU A 183 9.17 15.78 -7.81
N ARG A 184 8.77 14.88 -8.70
CA ARG A 184 9.40 13.55 -8.82
C ARG A 184 10.91 13.64 -9.09
N ALA A 185 11.35 14.61 -9.86
CA ALA A 185 12.77 14.79 -10.16
C ALA A 185 13.60 15.08 -8.90
N ASP A 186 13.00 15.71 -7.90
CA ASP A 186 13.64 16.08 -6.63
C ASP A 186 13.54 14.95 -5.57
N LEU A 187 12.68 13.96 -5.80
CA LEU A 187 12.42 12.86 -4.87
C LEU A 187 13.27 11.61 -5.15
N VAL A 188 13.75 11.47 -6.37
CA VAL A 188 14.55 10.30 -6.78
C VAL A 188 16.01 10.72 -6.87
N PRO A 189 16.92 10.14 -6.07
CA PRO A 189 18.36 10.40 -6.17
C PRO A 189 18.96 9.93 -7.48
#